data_f45f61d95523935960536bb668116eb4
#
_entry.id   f45f61d95523935960536bb668116eb4
#
_cell.length_a   1.000
_cell.length_b   1.000
_cell.length_c   1.000
_cell.angle_alpha   90.00
_cell.angle_beta   90.00
_cell.angle_gamma   90.00
#
_symmetry.space_group_name_H-M   'P 1'
#
loop_
_entity.id
_entity.type
_entity.pdbx_description
1 polymer ?
#
loop_
_entity_poly.entity_id
_entity_poly.type
_entity_poly.pdbx_seq_one_letter_code
_entity_poly.pdbx_strand_id
1 'polypeptide(L)'
;EIGKTVANTSHKVANNISKIDKDKINETRVNVTDNTQKLVEKASSKVKEGANKSTEIVNKVMDVNGDGQVDIEDVIIMGLKVPGICIKRDEFLRSEFMKGYPQEVINDAIAFNPAHAGITTKEIEKYADEVIKYERNCVSGISVALSMPGGFAMAATIPADIVQYYGYMLRATQKLLYLYGFPEIDVTEKGKKFDAETLNILTLCLGV
;
A
#
# COMPACT_ATOMS: atom_id res chain seq x y z
N GLU A 1 19.49 53.42 19.52
CA GLU A 1 18.82 52.69 20.61
C GLU A 1 18.73 51.20 20.32
N ILE A 2 18.33 50.76 19.13
CA ILE A 2 18.19 49.37 18.73
C ILE A 2 19.50 48.55 18.89
N GLY A 3 20.66 49.12 18.50
CA GLY A 3 21.94 48.49 18.59
C GLY A 3 22.41 48.18 20.04
N LYS A 4 22.07 49.04 20.99
CA LYS A 4 22.36 48.85 22.43
C LYS A 4 21.47 47.77 23.04
N THR A 5 20.24 47.68 22.61
CA THR A 5 19.31 46.65 23.09
C THR A 5 19.72 45.21 22.60
N VAL A 6 20.16 45.10 21.34
CA VAL A 6 20.63 43.82 20.78
C VAL A 6 21.92 43.36 21.47
N ALA A 7 22.89 44.29 21.70
CA ALA A 7 24.13 43.99 22.40
C ALA A 7 23.88 43.53 23.85
N ASN A 8 22.99 44.20 24.59
CA ASN A 8 22.61 43.79 25.95
C ASN A 8 21.89 42.44 26.01
N THR A 9 21.05 42.13 25.03
CA THR A 9 20.37 40.84 24.95
C THR A 9 21.37 39.72 24.63
N SER A 10 22.29 39.95 23.71
CA SER A 10 23.33 38.98 23.36
C SER A 10 24.27 38.71 24.55
N HIS A 11 24.65 39.72 25.32
CA HIS A 11 25.45 39.55 26.55
C HIS A 11 24.71 38.77 27.66
N LYS A 12 23.41 39.03 27.83
CA LYS A 12 22.58 38.25 28.78
C LYS A 12 22.45 36.76 28.38
N VAL A 13 22.23 36.49 27.08
CA VAL A 13 22.16 35.12 26.56
C VAL A 13 23.53 34.42 26.73
N ALA A 14 24.62 35.06 26.38
CA ALA A 14 25.98 34.51 26.56
C ALA A 14 26.28 34.18 28.03
N ASN A 15 25.93 35.08 28.97
CA ASN A 15 26.10 34.86 30.41
C ASN A 15 25.20 33.74 30.96
N ASN A 16 24.00 33.55 30.40
CA ASN A 16 23.13 32.42 30.80
C ASN A 16 23.66 31.09 30.26
N ILE A 17 24.23 31.07 29.06
CA ILE A 17 24.84 29.87 28.48
C ILE A 17 26.11 29.46 29.26
N SER A 18 26.94 30.45 29.72
CA SER A 18 28.12 30.16 30.52
C SER A 18 27.83 29.65 31.94
N LYS A 19 26.62 29.83 32.45
CA LYS A 19 26.15 29.31 33.75
C LYS A 19 25.52 27.91 33.65
N ILE A 20 25.41 27.34 32.47
CA ILE A 20 24.97 25.97 32.31
C ILE A 20 26.09 25.04 32.80
N ASP A 21 25.81 24.35 33.86
CA ASP A 21 26.73 23.38 34.49
C ASP A 21 26.88 22.18 33.52
N LYS A 22 28.02 22.15 32.82
CA LYS A 22 28.37 21.12 31.83
C LYS A 22 28.45 19.73 32.43
N ASP A 23 28.81 19.64 33.71
CA ASP A 23 28.93 18.37 34.40
C ASP A 23 27.56 17.80 34.71
N LYS A 24 26.60 18.62 35.13
CA LYS A 24 25.19 18.22 35.30
C LYS A 24 24.51 17.83 33.99
N ILE A 25 24.83 18.49 32.88
CA ILE A 25 24.30 18.13 31.57
C ILE A 25 24.87 16.77 31.13
N ASN A 26 26.16 16.54 31.33
CA ASN A 26 26.78 15.25 31.00
C ASN A 26 26.23 14.11 31.90
N GLU A 27 26.08 14.35 33.19
CA GLU A 27 25.50 13.38 34.12
C GLU A 27 24.04 13.03 33.76
N THR A 28 23.24 14.03 33.42
CA THR A 28 21.85 13.83 32.94
C THR A 28 21.84 13.09 31.60
N ARG A 29 22.77 13.39 30.71
CA ARG A 29 22.89 12.74 29.40
C ARG A 29 23.26 11.26 29.54
N VAL A 30 24.22 10.93 30.40
CA VAL A 30 24.63 9.55 30.72
C VAL A 30 23.45 8.79 31.34
N ASN A 31 22.77 9.36 32.33
CA ASN A 31 21.60 8.75 32.97
C ASN A 31 20.44 8.51 32.02
N VAL A 32 20.19 9.44 31.08
CA VAL A 32 19.15 9.28 30.04
C VAL A 32 19.54 8.18 29.06
N THR A 33 20.81 8.13 28.65
CA THR A 33 21.33 7.10 27.74
C THR A 33 21.25 5.70 28.37
N ASP A 34 21.68 5.53 29.61
CA ASP A 34 21.63 4.26 30.34
C ASP A 34 20.18 3.79 30.59
N ASN A 35 19.28 4.69 30.95
CA ASN A 35 17.88 4.36 31.14
C ASN A 35 17.20 4.02 29.81
N THR A 36 17.57 4.70 28.72
CA THR A 36 17.05 4.39 27.38
C THR A 36 17.56 3.02 26.90
N GLN A 37 18.85 2.72 27.12
CA GLN A 37 19.40 1.40 26.80
C GLN A 37 18.72 0.27 27.60
N LYS A 38 18.54 0.44 28.91
CA LYS A 38 17.82 -0.54 29.75
C LYS A 38 16.36 -0.72 29.33
N LEU A 39 15.69 0.35 28.88
CA LEU A 39 14.31 0.26 28.33
C LEU A 39 14.28 -0.46 26.98
N VAL A 40 15.25 -0.20 26.12
CA VAL A 40 15.38 -0.89 24.82
C VAL A 40 15.73 -2.36 25.01
N GLU A 41 16.62 -2.70 25.92
CA GLU A 41 16.96 -4.09 26.25
C GLU A 41 15.76 -4.84 26.87
N LYS A 42 15.02 -4.20 27.77
CA LYS A 42 13.81 -4.76 28.38
C LYS A 42 12.64 -4.86 27.41
N ALA A 43 12.52 -3.94 26.47
CA ALA A 43 11.59 -4.02 25.37
C ALA A 43 12.00 -5.11 24.36
N SER A 44 13.28 -5.20 24.02
CA SER A 44 13.85 -6.20 23.14
C SER A 44 13.74 -7.62 23.70
N SER A 45 13.97 -7.82 25.02
CA SER A 45 13.78 -9.13 25.66
C SER A 45 12.31 -9.54 25.74
N LYS A 46 11.40 -8.61 26.05
CA LYS A 46 9.94 -8.89 26.01
C LYS A 46 9.43 -9.14 24.58
N VAL A 47 9.98 -8.45 23.59
CA VAL A 47 9.68 -8.71 22.18
C VAL A 47 10.22 -10.08 21.76
N LYS A 48 11.40 -10.50 22.21
CA LYS A 48 11.93 -11.84 21.93
C LYS A 48 11.12 -12.96 22.61
N GLU A 49 10.62 -12.76 23.81
CA GLU A 49 9.81 -13.74 24.55
C GLU A 49 8.36 -13.82 24.00
N GLY A 50 7.80 -12.71 23.52
CA GLY A 50 6.54 -12.66 22.78
C GLY A 50 6.67 -13.08 21.32
N ALA A 51 7.86 -12.98 20.73
CA ALA A 51 8.09 -13.18 19.29
C ALA A 51 7.79 -14.62 18.82
N ASN A 52 8.14 -15.64 19.60
CA ASN A 52 7.93 -17.03 19.18
C ASN A 52 6.44 -17.42 19.10
N LYS A 53 5.61 -16.95 20.06
CA LYS A 53 4.15 -17.17 20.00
C LYS A 53 3.46 -16.23 19.02
N SER A 54 3.94 -15.00 18.92
CA SER A 54 3.38 -14.00 17.98
C SER A 54 3.70 -14.35 16.55
N THR A 55 4.90 -14.87 16.26
CA THR A 55 5.32 -15.27 14.91
C THR A 55 4.47 -16.44 14.39
N GLU A 56 4.17 -17.43 15.24
CA GLU A 56 3.33 -18.56 14.84
C GLU A 56 1.86 -18.13 14.59
N ILE A 57 1.33 -17.23 15.42
CA ILE A 57 -0.02 -16.65 15.23
C ILE A 57 -0.05 -15.75 14.00
N VAL A 58 0.95 -14.90 13.81
CA VAL A 58 1.06 -14.00 12.66
C VAL A 58 1.20 -14.80 11.36
N ASN A 59 2.07 -15.81 11.32
CA ASN A 59 2.22 -16.69 10.17
C ASN A 59 0.89 -17.39 9.84
N LYS A 60 0.19 -17.93 10.84
CA LYS A 60 -1.10 -18.59 10.63
C LYS A 60 -2.23 -17.65 10.17
N VAL A 61 -2.14 -16.36 10.49
CA VAL A 61 -3.12 -15.36 10.04
C VAL A 61 -2.77 -14.83 8.67
N MET A 62 -1.47 -14.73 8.35
CA MET A 62 -0.96 -14.19 7.09
C MET A 62 -0.85 -15.24 5.98
N ASP A 63 -0.72 -16.52 6.31
CA ASP A 63 -0.82 -17.64 5.37
C ASP A 63 -2.30 -17.84 4.96
N VAL A 64 -2.71 -17.06 3.98
CA VAL A 64 -4.12 -16.98 3.53
C VAL A 64 -4.45 -18.09 2.54
N ASN A 65 -3.47 -18.57 1.79
CA ASN A 65 -3.61 -19.68 0.85
C ASN A 65 -3.46 -21.05 1.54
N GLY A 66 -2.90 -21.10 2.76
CA GLY A 66 -2.79 -22.32 3.59
C GLY A 66 -1.66 -23.26 3.16
N ASP A 67 -0.63 -22.75 2.50
CA ASP A 67 0.51 -23.56 2.04
C ASP A 67 1.64 -23.70 3.07
N GLY A 68 1.51 -23.03 4.21
CA GLY A 68 2.45 -23.04 5.33
C GLY A 68 3.60 -22.04 5.20
N GLN A 69 3.59 -21.20 4.18
CA GLN A 69 4.53 -20.10 3.98
C GLN A 69 3.78 -18.77 3.92
N VAL A 70 4.44 -17.70 4.29
CA VAL A 70 3.91 -16.34 4.12
C VAL A 70 4.74 -15.67 3.05
N ASP A 71 4.14 -15.46 1.90
CA ASP A 71 4.82 -14.93 0.75
C ASP A 71 4.03 -13.81 0.03
N ILE A 72 4.49 -13.40 -1.15
CA ILE A 72 3.86 -12.35 -1.93
C ILE A 72 2.46 -12.74 -2.42
N GLU A 73 2.21 -14.03 -2.62
CA GLU A 73 0.89 -14.53 -3.03
C GLU A 73 -0.15 -14.26 -1.95
N ASP A 74 0.19 -14.49 -0.67
CA ASP A 74 -0.70 -14.18 0.46
C ASP A 74 -1.01 -12.69 0.54
N VAL A 75 -0.01 -11.84 0.35
CA VAL A 75 -0.19 -10.38 0.34
C VAL A 75 -1.14 -9.96 -0.77
N ILE A 76 -1.00 -10.52 -1.96
CA ILE A 76 -1.88 -10.27 -3.10
C ILE A 76 -3.30 -10.74 -2.79
N ILE A 77 -3.47 -11.97 -2.28
CA ILE A 77 -4.77 -12.52 -1.90
C ILE A 77 -5.45 -11.65 -0.83
N MET A 78 -4.71 -11.23 0.20
CA MET A 78 -5.23 -10.29 1.21
C MET A 78 -5.69 -8.98 0.58
N GLY A 79 -4.90 -8.41 -0.30
CA GLY A 79 -5.25 -7.19 -1.02
C GLY A 79 -6.53 -7.34 -1.85
N LEU A 80 -6.67 -8.44 -2.57
CA LEU A 80 -7.84 -8.74 -3.39
C LEU A 80 -9.11 -8.99 -2.55
N LYS A 81 -8.97 -9.44 -1.28
CA LYS A 81 -10.09 -9.60 -0.35
C LYS A 81 -10.61 -8.29 0.25
N VAL A 82 -9.87 -7.19 0.11
CA VAL A 82 -10.34 -5.88 0.55
C VAL A 82 -11.57 -5.47 -0.27
N PRO A 83 -12.67 -5.04 0.37
CA PRO A 83 -13.88 -4.63 -0.34
C PRO A 83 -13.61 -3.57 -1.40
N GLY A 84 -14.07 -3.81 -2.61
CA GLY A 84 -13.90 -2.89 -3.75
C GLY A 84 -12.58 -3.04 -4.52
N ILE A 85 -11.66 -3.92 -4.10
CA ILE A 85 -10.42 -4.19 -4.83
C ILE A 85 -10.60 -5.31 -5.86
N CYS A 86 -11.26 -6.40 -5.48
CA CYS A 86 -11.57 -7.47 -6.43
C CYS A 86 -12.57 -7.00 -7.49
N ILE A 87 -12.23 -7.18 -8.75
CA ILE A 87 -13.02 -6.78 -9.91
C ILE A 87 -13.65 -8.03 -10.54
N LYS A 88 -14.95 -8.00 -10.71
CA LYS A 88 -15.67 -9.03 -11.46
C LYS A 88 -15.48 -8.83 -12.95
N ARG A 89 -14.90 -9.84 -13.62
CA ARG A 89 -14.51 -9.77 -15.03
C ARG A 89 -15.71 -9.43 -15.92
N ASP A 90 -16.80 -10.13 -15.73
CA ASP A 90 -18.01 -9.97 -16.58
C ASP A 90 -18.64 -8.59 -16.44
N GLU A 91 -18.75 -8.11 -15.20
CA GLU A 91 -19.29 -6.79 -14.91
C GLU A 91 -18.40 -5.69 -15.51
N PHE A 92 -17.10 -5.84 -15.37
CA PHE A 92 -16.13 -4.89 -15.91
C PHE A 92 -16.18 -4.86 -17.44
N LEU A 93 -16.04 -5.99 -18.12
CA LEU A 93 -16.07 -6.05 -19.59
C LEU A 93 -17.39 -5.51 -20.15
N ARG A 94 -18.51 -5.84 -19.50
CA ARG A 94 -19.82 -5.31 -19.86
C ARG A 94 -19.86 -3.79 -19.73
N SER A 95 -19.40 -3.24 -18.61
CA SER A 95 -19.45 -1.79 -18.37
C SER A 95 -18.54 -0.99 -19.31
N GLU A 96 -17.41 -1.56 -19.70
CA GLU A 96 -16.49 -0.88 -20.61
C GLU A 96 -16.97 -0.95 -22.06
N PHE A 97 -17.36 -2.12 -22.53
CA PHE A 97 -17.71 -2.32 -23.94
C PHE A 97 -19.09 -1.83 -24.32
N MET A 98 -20.03 -1.67 -23.36
CA MET A 98 -21.33 -1.07 -23.66
C MET A 98 -21.24 0.38 -24.17
N LYS A 99 -20.10 1.02 -24.01
CA LYS A 99 -19.83 2.37 -24.51
C LYS A 99 -19.66 2.42 -26.04
N GLY A 100 -19.32 1.30 -26.68
CA GLY A 100 -18.95 1.29 -28.08
C GLY A 100 -19.34 0.05 -28.89
N TYR A 101 -19.88 -1.01 -28.25
CA TYR A 101 -20.17 -2.27 -28.92
C TYR A 101 -21.61 -2.72 -28.67
N PRO A 102 -22.22 -3.45 -29.65
CA PRO A 102 -23.53 -4.07 -29.48
C PRO A 102 -23.46 -5.23 -28.48
N GLN A 103 -24.62 -5.60 -27.92
CA GLN A 103 -24.73 -6.61 -26.86
C GLN A 103 -24.18 -7.98 -27.26
N GLU A 104 -24.25 -8.35 -28.52
CA GLU A 104 -23.74 -9.62 -29.06
C GLU A 104 -22.21 -9.70 -28.90
N VAL A 105 -21.50 -8.65 -29.34
CA VAL A 105 -20.04 -8.56 -29.19
C VAL A 105 -19.63 -8.56 -27.72
N ILE A 106 -20.39 -7.88 -26.86
CA ILE A 106 -20.12 -7.86 -25.41
C ILE A 106 -20.27 -9.27 -24.81
N ASN A 107 -21.32 -10.00 -25.20
CA ASN A 107 -21.55 -11.36 -24.73
C ASN A 107 -20.45 -12.31 -25.17
N ASP A 108 -19.98 -12.19 -26.42
CA ASP A 108 -18.86 -12.99 -26.93
C ASP A 108 -17.54 -12.64 -26.23
N ALA A 109 -17.28 -11.36 -25.96
CA ALA A 109 -16.11 -10.92 -25.19
C ALA A 109 -16.10 -11.48 -23.76
N ILE A 110 -17.27 -11.58 -23.15
CA ILE A 110 -17.43 -12.17 -21.81
C ILE A 110 -17.29 -13.69 -21.87
N ALA A 111 -17.99 -14.36 -22.80
CA ALA A 111 -17.99 -15.81 -22.91
C ALA A 111 -16.63 -16.39 -23.29
N PHE A 112 -15.89 -15.68 -24.11
CA PHE A 112 -14.56 -16.08 -24.59
C PHE A 112 -13.49 -15.08 -24.16
N ASN A 113 -13.23 -14.09 -25.01
CA ASN A 113 -12.34 -12.97 -24.72
C ASN A 113 -12.56 -11.82 -25.72
N PRO A 114 -12.08 -10.60 -25.45
CA PRO A 114 -12.27 -9.45 -26.33
C PRO A 114 -11.74 -9.67 -27.76
N ALA A 115 -10.59 -10.32 -27.91
CA ALA A 115 -10.01 -10.59 -29.24
C ALA A 115 -10.87 -11.56 -30.05
N HIS A 116 -11.44 -12.60 -29.41
CA HIS A 116 -12.38 -13.53 -30.06
C HIS A 116 -13.66 -12.83 -30.52
N ALA A 117 -14.14 -11.86 -29.76
CA ALA A 117 -15.32 -11.04 -30.11
C ALA A 117 -15.04 -10.04 -31.25
N GLY A 118 -13.84 -10.05 -31.81
CA GLY A 118 -13.45 -9.17 -32.92
C GLY A 118 -12.99 -7.78 -32.52
N ILE A 119 -12.78 -7.52 -31.21
CA ILE A 119 -12.23 -6.26 -30.72
C ILE A 119 -10.74 -6.25 -31.02
N THR A 120 -10.28 -5.28 -31.79
CA THR A 120 -8.90 -5.19 -32.27
C THR A 120 -7.95 -4.81 -31.13
N THR A 121 -6.68 -5.21 -31.25
CA THR A 121 -5.62 -4.84 -30.28
C THR A 121 -5.56 -3.33 -30.06
N LYS A 122 -5.69 -2.53 -31.12
CA LYS A 122 -5.68 -1.06 -31.03
C LYS A 122 -6.84 -0.50 -30.21
N GLU A 123 -7.99 -1.12 -30.29
CA GLU A 123 -9.17 -0.75 -29.47
C GLU A 123 -8.97 -1.18 -28.03
N ILE A 124 -8.44 -2.38 -27.80
CA ILE A 124 -8.09 -2.86 -26.44
C ILE A 124 -7.07 -1.92 -25.78
N GLU A 125 -6.02 -1.51 -26.48
CA GLU A 125 -5.02 -0.54 -26.00
C GLU A 125 -5.68 0.78 -25.57
N LYS A 126 -6.65 1.28 -26.35
CA LYS A 126 -7.37 2.49 -25.99
C LYS A 126 -8.16 2.33 -24.66
N TYR A 127 -8.85 1.22 -24.49
CA TYR A 127 -9.55 0.92 -23.22
C TYR A 127 -8.55 0.75 -22.07
N ALA A 128 -7.41 0.12 -22.31
CA ALA A 128 -6.34 -0.03 -21.33
C ALA A 128 -5.80 1.32 -20.85
N ASP A 129 -5.55 2.25 -21.78
CA ASP A 129 -5.12 3.61 -21.45
C ASP A 129 -6.17 4.37 -20.61
N GLU A 130 -7.45 4.21 -20.93
CA GLU A 130 -8.56 4.81 -20.17
C GLU A 130 -8.62 4.22 -18.75
N VAL A 131 -8.46 2.92 -18.59
CA VAL A 131 -8.39 2.24 -17.29
C VAL A 131 -7.23 2.75 -16.44
N ILE A 132 -6.02 2.79 -17.01
CA ILE A 132 -4.83 3.29 -16.31
C ILE A 132 -5.03 4.73 -15.86
N LYS A 133 -5.55 5.57 -16.74
CA LYS A 133 -5.83 6.98 -16.45
C LYS A 133 -6.87 7.14 -15.34
N TYR A 134 -7.93 6.34 -15.36
CA TYR A 134 -8.97 6.36 -14.35
C TYR A 134 -8.44 5.95 -12.97
N GLU A 135 -7.79 4.78 -12.87
CA GLU A 135 -7.29 4.27 -11.59
C GLU A 135 -6.20 5.19 -11.02
N ARG A 136 -5.32 5.73 -11.85
CA ARG A 136 -4.33 6.74 -11.44
C ARG A 136 -4.99 8.00 -10.88
N ASN A 137 -6.06 8.48 -11.50
CA ASN A 137 -6.77 9.66 -11.03
C ASN A 137 -7.49 9.39 -9.70
N CYS A 138 -8.01 8.18 -9.49
CA CYS A 138 -8.58 7.76 -8.21
C CYS A 138 -7.54 7.83 -7.08
N VAL A 139 -6.35 7.25 -7.29
CA VAL A 139 -5.24 7.32 -6.31
C VAL A 139 -4.89 8.78 -6.00
N SER A 140 -4.67 9.59 -7.03
CA SER A 140 -4.28 11.00 -6.87
C SER A 140 -5.35 11.81 -6.14
N GLY A 141 -6.63 11.59 -6.45
CA GLY A 141 -7.75 12.31 -5.83
C GLY A 141 -7.90 12.01 -4.34
N ILE A 142 -7.69 10.77 -3.93
CA ILE A 142 -7.81 10.36 -2.53
C ILE A 142 -6.58 10.81 -1.73
N SER A 143 -5.38 10.70 -2.28
CA SER A 143 -4.16 11.21 -1.64
C SER A 143 -4.25 12.70 -1.33
N VAL A 144 -4.83 13.50 -2.22
CA VAL A 144 -5.10 14.93 -1.96
C VAL A 144 -6.10 15.11 -0.82
N ALA A 145 -7.18 14.34 -0.79
CA ALA A 145 -8.20 14.42 0.27
C ALA A 145 -7.65 14.03 1.65
N LEU A 146 -6.77 13.02 1.72
CA LEU A 146 -6.12 12.56 2.96
C LEU A 146 -5.00 13.49 3.43
N SER A 147 -4.42 14.29 2.56
CA SER A 147 -3.35 15.26 2.91
C SER A 147 -3.86 16.52 3.61
N MET A 148 -5.17 16.76 3.65
CA MET A 148 -5.78 17.97 4.25
C MET A 148 -5.88 17.98 5.79
N PRO A 149 -5.96 16.86 6.54
CA PRO A 149 -5.92 16.91 8.00
C PRO A 149 -4.49 17.15 8.50
N GLY A 150 -4.32 18.13 9.40
CA GLY A 150 -3.02 18.55 9.95
C GLY A 150 -2.18 17.43 10.57
N GLY A 151 -0.88 17.69 10.72
CA GLY A 151 0.27 16.84 10.98
C GLY A 151 0.16 15.59 11.90
N PHE A 152 -0.78 15.53 12.85
CA PHE A 152 -0.99 14.34 13.69
C PHE A 152 -1.71 13.19 12.97
N ALA A 153 -2.50 13.51 11.95
CA ALA A 153 -3.16 12.50 11.12
C ALA A 153 -2.18 11.82 10.14
N MET A 154 -1.06 12.45 9.81
CA MET A 154 -0.07 11.92 8.86
C MET A 154 0.52 10.57 9.29
N ALA A 155 0.80 10.38 10.58
CA ALA A 155 1.38 9.11 11.06
C ALA A 155 0.42 7.92 10.94
N ALA A 156 -0.89 8.17 10.92
CA ALA A 156 -1.93 7.15 10.73
C ALA A 156 -2.34 6.99 9.26
N THR A 157 -2.13 8.02 8.43
CA THR A 157 -2.53 8.01 7.00
C THR A 157 -1.51 7.34 6.09
N ILE A 158 -0.20 7.38 6.41
CA ILE A 158 0.84 6.75 5.59
C ILE A 158 0.58 5.24 5.35
N PRO A 159 0.26 4.40 6.36
CA PRO A 159 -0.09 3.01 6.11
C PRO A 159 -1.36 2.85 5.26
N ALA A 160 -2.37 3.70 5.47
CA ALA A 160 -3.60 3.68 4.68
C ALA A 160 -3.35 4.07 3.21
N ASP A 161 -2.49 5.06 2.96
CA ASP A 161 -2.09 5.49 1.62
C ASP A 161 -1.36 4.36 0.86
N ILE A 162 -0.48 3.62 1.55
CA ILE A 162 0.23 2.48 0.96
C ILE A 162 -0.76 1.38 0.57
N VAL A 163 -1.63 0.96 1.50
CA VAL A 163 -2.67 -0.06 1.23
C VAL A 163 -3.57 0.37 0.08
N GLN A 164 -3.96 1.63 0.05
CA GLN A 164 -4.78 2.19 -1.01
C GLN A 164 -4.04 2.18 -2.36
N TYR A 165 -2.78 2.62 -2.40
CA TYR A 165 -1.97 2.61 -3.62
C TYR A 165 -1.88 1.20 -4.21
N TYR A 166 -1.49 0.21 -3.41
CA TYR A 166 -1.42 -1.18 -3.86
C TYR A 166 -2.79 -1.75 -4.25
N GLY A 167 -3.85 -1.37 -3.54
CA GLY A 167 -5.22 -1.74 -3.89
C GLY A 167 -5.63 -1.26 -5.29
N TYR A 168 -5.34 0.00 -5.62
CA TYR A 168 -5.61 0.52 -6.97
C TYR A 168 -4.70 -0.09 -8.04
N MET A 169 -3.46 -0.41 -7.70
CA MET A 169 -2.57 -1.17 -8.60
C MET A 169 -3.16 -2.54 -8.93
N LEU A 170 -3.62 -3.29 -7.92
CA LEU A 170 -4.30 -4.58 -8.11
C LEU A 170 -5.58 -4.45 -8.93
N ARG A 171 -6.38 -3.40 -8.74
CA ARG A 171 -7.56 -3.12 -9.56
C ARG A 171 -7.21 -2.87 -11.01
N ALA A 172 -6.23 -1.98 -11.26
CA ALA A 172 -5.76 -1.68 -12.62
C ALA A 172 -5.27 -2.94 -13.31
N THR A 173 -4.43 -3.73 -12.62
CA THR A 173 -3.89 -4.99 -13.16
C THR A 173 -4.99 -5.98 -13.54
N GLN A 174 -5.98 -6.22 -12.67
CA GLN A 174 -7.10 -7.09 -12.98
C GLN A 174 -7.85 -6.64 -14.24
N LYS A 175 -8.17 -5.35 -14.32
CA LYS A 175 -8.88 -4.78 -15.48
C LYS A 175 -8.08 -4.94 -16.77
N LEU A 176 -6.77 -4.70 -16.71
CA LEU A 176 -5.89 -4.91 -17.88
C LEU A 176 -5.86 -6.39 -18.27
N LEU A 177 -5.67 -7.30 -17.32
CA LEU A 177 -5.71 -8.74 -17.59
C LEU A 177 -7.02 -9.15 -18.29
N TYR A 178 -8.16 -8.66 -17.84
CA TYR A 178 -9.45 -8.97 -18.45
C TYR A 178 -9.61 -8.40 -19.87
N LEU A 179 -9.10 -7.19 -20.13
CA LEU A 179 -9.08 -6.62 -21.49
C LEU A 179 -8.21 -7.46 -22.44
N TYR A 180 -7.09 -8.01 -21.93
CA TYR A 180 -6.19 -8.85 -22.73
C TYR A 180 -6.60 -10.34 -22.75
N GLY A 181 -7.79 -10.68 -22.21
CA GLY A 181 -8.40 -11.99 -22.36
C GLY A 181 -8.09 -13.01 -21.28
N PHE A 182 -7.43 -12.61 -20.18
CA PHE A 182 -7.21 -13.48 -19.05
C PHE A 182 -8.50 -13.84 -18.32
N PRO A 183 -8.56 -15.02 -17.67
CA PRO A 183 -9.71 -15.45 -16.89
C PRO A 183 -9.91 -14.57 -15.63
N GLU A 184 -11.07 -14.70 -15.00
CA GLU A 184 -11.35 -14.02 -13.73
C GLU A 184 -10.39 -14.49 -12.64
N ILE A 185 -9.83 -13.54 -11.88
CA ILE A 185 -9.01 -13.82 -10.70
C ILE A 185 -9.95 -14.12 -9.54
N ASP A 186 -10.05 -15.39 -9.18
CA ASP A 186 -10.90 -15.85 -8.09
C ASP A 186 -10.07 -16.11 -6.83
N VAL A 187 -10.41 -15.39 -5.75
CA VAL A 187 -9.79 -15.51 -4.42
C VAL A 187 -10.78 -16.04 -3.36
N THR A 188 -11.94 -16.53 -3.78
CA THR A 188 -12.99 -16.96 -2.85
C THR A 188 -12.76 -18.35 -2.31
N GLU A 189 -12.09 -19.23 -3.06
CA GLU A 189 -11.78 -20.60 -2.64
C GLU A 189 -10.53 -20.62 -1.74
N LYS A 190 -10.68 -21.17 -0.54
CA LYS A 190 -9.54 -21.40 0.36
C LYS A 190 -8.58 -22.41 -0.26
N GLY A 191 -7.28 -22.09 -0.24
CA GLY A 191 -6.24 -22.97 -0.76
C GLY A 191 -6.06 -22.92 -2.28
N LYS A 192 -6.78 -22.07 -2.98
CA LYS A 192 -6.56 -21.84 -4.41
C LYS A 192 -5.32 -20.98 -4.60
N LYS A 193 -4.36 -21.51 -5.32
CA LYS A 193 -3.17 -20.79 -5.74
C LYS A 193 -3.40 -20.19 -7.12
N PHE A 194 -2.75 -19.06 -7.36
CA PHE A 194 -2.68 -18.52 -8.71
C PHE A 194 -1.82 -19.43 -9.60
N ASP A 195 -2.17 -19.51 -10.87
CA ASP A 195 -1.22 -20.05 -11.83
C ASP A 195 0.03 -19.15 -11.90
N ALA A 196 1.15 -19.74 -12.29
CA ALA A 196 2.45 -19.06 -12.27
C ALA A 196 2.48 -17.81 -13.17
N GLU A 197 1.72 -17.80 -14.27
CA GLU A 197 1.64 -16.66 -15.18
C GLU A 197 0.90 -15.50 -14.53
N THR A 198 -0.29 -15.74 -13.97
CA THR A 198 -1.09 -14.75 -13.25
C THR A 198 -0.33 -14.18 -12.06
N LEU A 199 0.32 -15.03 -11.25
CA LEU A 199 1.10 -14.57 -10.10
C LEU A 199 2.28 -13.69 -10.52
N ASN A 200 3.02 -14.09 -11.55
CA ASN A 200 4.13 -13.31 -12.08
C ASN A 200 3.67 -11.92 -12.57
N ILE A 201 2.56 -11.85 -13.30
CA ILE A 201 2.02 -10.58 -13.79
C ILE A 201 1.60 -9.69 -12.62
N LEU A 202 0.86 -10.24 -11.64
CA LEU A 202 0.44 -9.48 -10.46
C LEU A 202 1.64 -8.96 -9.67
N THR A 203 2.67 -9.79 -9.47
CA THR A 203 3.92 -9.43 -8.78
C THR A 203 4.66 -8.32 -9.51
N LEU A 204 4.85 -8.46 -10.82
CA LEU A 204 5.49 -7.44 -11.66
C LEU A 204 4.75 -6.09 -11.61
N CYS A 205 3.41 -6.12 -11.67
CA CYS A 205 2.61 -4.90 -11.62
C CYS A 205 2.67 -4.21 -10.26
N LEU A 206 2.93 -4.95 -9.19
CA LEU A 206 3.15 -4.37 -7.86
C LEU A 206 4.58 -3.82 -7.69
N GLY A 207 5.48 -4.08 -8.63
CA GLY A 207 6.86 -3.58 -8.60
C GLY A 207 7.76 -4.33 -7.60
N VAL A 208 7.48 -5.61 -7.36
CA VAL A 208 8.20 -6.46 -6.41
C VAL A 208 9.01 -7.52 -7.13
#